data_3c863a8c93303f7fb585e55d69c01212
#
_entry.id   3c863a8c93303f7fb585e55d69c01212
#
_cell.length_a   1.000
_cell.length_b   1.000
_cell.length_c   1.000
_cell.angle_alpha   90.00
_cell.angle_beta   90.00
_cell.angle_gamma   90.00
#
_symmetry.space_group_name_H-M   'P 1'
#
loop_
_entity.id
_entity.type
_entity.pdbx_description
1 polymer ?
#
loop_
_entity_poly.entity_id
_entity_poly.type
_entity_poly.pdbx_seq_one_letter_code
_entity_poly.pdbx_strand_id
1 'polypeptide(L)'
;MGCAINDGTFLVQHRDHGIFQAWNNPYFSNKEINDLYNEDLTFIMSANCQTGDFSYGNGDDDCFAERFLRDENGAVTVVAASQVSYSYVNDTYVWGFFDYLWNDFMPNYGSNDIDFKYPAFANGYGKYFLKQSSWPYLSIHKDLTYNLFHYFGDAYLQLN
;
A
#
# COMPACT_ATOMS: atom_id res chain seq x y z
N MET A 1 14.24 9.19 3.09
CA MET A 1 12.77 8.97 3.06
C MET A 1 12.07 9.84 4.10
N GLY A 2 12.39 9.76 5.38
CA GLY A 2 11.77 10.59 6.41
C GLY A 2 11.75 12.09 6.09
N CYS A 3 12.83 12.66 5.55
CA CYS A 3 12.85 14.07 5.12
C CYS A 3 11.76 14.39 4.10
N ALA A 4 11.55 13.52 3.08
CA ALA A 4 10.51 13.75 2.08
C ALA A 4 9.10 13.67 2.68
N ILE A 5 8.87 12.74 3.61
CA ILE A 5 7.59 12.67 4.35
C ILE A 5 7.39 13.93 5.17
N ASN A 6 8.39 14.36 5.93
CA ASN A 6 8.34 15.58 6.75
C ASN A 6 8.16 16.87 5.91
N ASP A 7 8.58 16.85 4.64
CA ASP A 7 8.37 17.94 3.69
C ASP A 7 6.96 17.91 3.03
N GLY A 8 6.06 17.02 3.48
CA GLY A 8 4.67 16.95 3.02
C GLY A 8 4.47 16.14 1.75
N THR A 9 5.22 15.06 1.55
CA THR A 9 4.98 14.15 0.41
C THR A 9 3.60 13.52 0.51
N PHE A 10 2.76 13.74 -0.51
CA PHE A 10 1.41 13.21 -0.58
C PHE A 10 1.36 11.68 -0.64
N LEU A 11 2.20 11.05 -1.47
CA LEU A 11 2.23 9.61 -1.70
C LEU A 11 3.65 9.08 -1.62
N VAL A 12 3.85 8.05 -0.82
CA VAL A 12 5.07 7.24 -0.84
C VAL A 12 4.73 5.83 -1.31
N GLN A 13 5.31 5.42 -2.43
CA GLN A 13 5.28 4.03 -2.87
C GLN A 13 6.63 3.37 -2.61
N HIS A 14 6.62 2.27 -1.90
CA HIS A 14 7.79 1.42 -1.70
C HIS A 14 7.57 0.05 -2.35
N ARG A 15 8.51 -0.37 -3.20
CA ARG A 15 8.53 -1.66 -3.86
C ARG A 15 9.92 -2.27 -3.78
N ASP A 16 10.13 -3.08 -2.80
CA ASP A 16 11.32 -3.91 -2.56
C ASP A 16 11.00 -4.91 -1.44
N HIS A 17 11.98 -5.32 -0.68
CA HIS A 17 11.76 -6.20 0.46
C HIS A 17 11.18 -5.45 1.67
N GLY A 18 10.20 -6.06 2.30
CA GLY A 18 9.64 -5.64 3.57
C GLY A 18 9.63 -6.78 4.58
N ILE A 19 9.62 -6.41 5.83
CA ILE A 19 9.46 -7.28 6.99
C ILE A 19 8.41 -6.67 7.92
N PHE A 20 8.05 -7.37 8.99
CA PHE A 20 6.99 -6.98 9.91
C PHE A 20 7.01 -5.50 10.33
N GLN A 21 8.18 -4.92 10.62
CA GLN A 21 8.33 -3.57 11.16
C GLN A 21 9.19 -2.64 10.31
N ALA A 22 9.53 -3.01 9.06
CA ALA A 22 10.43 -2.18 8.26
C ALA A 22 10.37 -2.48 6.75
N TRP A 23 10.78 -1.48 5.97
CA TRP A 23 11.32 -1.65 4.62
C TRP A 23 12.83 -1.89 4.68
N ASN A 24 13.36 -2.67 3.71
CA ASN A 24 14.79 -3.00 3.71
C ASN A 24 15.66 -2.05 2.88
N ASN A 25 15.22 -1.67 1.68
CA ASN A 25 15.99 -0.83 0.78
C ASN A 25 15.11 0.29 0.16
N PRO A 26 15.27 1.53 0.55
CA PRO A 26 16.08 1.98 1.68
C PRO A 26 15.51 1.50 3.02
N TYR A 27 16.36 1.28 4.01
CA TYR A 27 15.90 0.89 5.33
C TYR A 27 15.09 2.02 5.98
N PHE A 28 13.89 1.66 6.44
CA PHE A 28 12.99 2.56 7.16
C PHE A 28 12.07 1.71 8.04
N SER A 29 12.08 1.94 9.33
CA SER A 29 11.41 1.08 10.32
C SER A 29 10.44 1.85 11.21
N ASN A 30 9.76 1.12 12.10
CA ASN A 30 8.90 1.71 13.13
C ASN A 30 9.62 2.77 13.97
N LYS A 31 10.94 2.64 14.12
CA LYS A 31 11.73 3.65 14.83
C LYS A 31 11.78 4.96 14.05
N GLU A 32 12.03 4.91 12.74
CA GLU A 32 12.08 6.10 11.90
C GLU A 32 10.69 6.73 11.73
N ILE A 33 9.60 5.94 11.84
CA ILE A 33 8.24 6.49 11.87
C ILE A 33 8.05 7.35 13.11
N ASN A 34 8.52 6.91 14.28
CA ASN A 34 8.40 7.66 15.53
C ASN A 34 9.16 9.00 15.51
N ASP A 35 10.11 9.16 14.60
CA ASP A 35 10.90 10.38 14.43
C ASP A 35 10.30 11.33 13.37
N LEU A 36 9.12 11.01 12.81
CA LEU A 36 8.40 11.88 11.88
C LEU A 36 7.79 13.09 12.60
N TYR A 37 7.70 14.21 11.86
CA TYR A 37 7.10 15.46 12.35
C TYR A 37 6.33 16.23 11.28
N ASN A 38 5.89 15.51 10.23
CA ASN A 38 5.10 16.10 9.15
C ASN A 38 3.71 16.55 9.66
N GLU A 39 3.29 17.73 9.23
CA GLU A 39 1.95 18.25 9.51
C GLU A 39 0.90 17.66 8.56
N ASP A 40 1.29 17.43 7.30
CA ASP A 40 0.45 16.79 6.29
C ASP A 40 0.69 15.28 6.28
N LEU A 41 -0.35 14.51 6.57
CA LEU A 41 -0.27 13.04 6.59
C LEU A 41 -0.12 12.49 5.17
N THR A 42 0.79 11.54 5.01
CA THR A 42 1.08 10.90 3.72
C THR A 42 0.17 9.69 3.47
N PHE A 43 -0.01 9.32 2.20
CA PHE A 43 -0.55 8.02 1.80
C PHE A 43 0.62 7.04 1.52
N ILE A 44 0.60 5.87 2.14
CA ILE A 44 1.63 4.84 1.98
C ILE A 44 1.12 3.68 1.14
N MET A 45 1.79 3.38 0.02
CA MET A 45 1.63 2.15 -0.75
C MET A 45 2.87 1.26 -0.51
N SER A 46 2.74 0.27 0.36
CA SER A 46 3.80 -0.69 0.73
C SER A 46 3.67 -1.98 -0.09
N ALA A 47 4.18 -1.97 -1.32
CA ALA A 47 4.09 -3.11 -2.26
C ALA A 47 5.22 -4.14 -2.02
N ASN A 48 5.24 -4.73 -0.84
CA ASN A 48 6.26 -5.67 -0.37
C ASN A 48 5.69 -6.72 0.60
N CYS A 49 6.56 -7.48 1.27
CA CYS A 49 6.14 -8.54 2.18
C CYS A 49 5.84 -8.01 3.59
N GLN A 50 4.88 -8.60 4.29
CA GLN A 50 4.67 -8.61 5.75
C GLN A 50 4.51 -7.25 6.46
N THR A 51 4.62 -6.13 5.79
CA THR A 51 4.51 -4.80 6.42
C THR A 51 3.10 -4.48 6.94
N GLY A 52 2.10 -5.25 6.53
CA GLY A 52 0.72 -5.19 7.02
C GLY A 52 0.30 -6.43 7.79
N ASP A 53 1.22 -7.17 8.41
CA ASP A 53 0.90 -8.39 9.18
C ASP A 53 0.42 -8.07 10.59
N PHE A 54 -0.81 -7.56 10.67
CA PHE A 54 -1.49 -7.24 11.93
C PHE A 54 -1.81 -8.46 12.81
N SER A 55 -1.53 -9.68 12.33
CA SER A 55 -1.72 -10.92 13.09
C SER A 55 -0.47 -11.39 13.81
N TYR A 56 0.68 -10.80 13.50
CA TYR A 56 1.97 -11.16 14.08
C TYR A 56 2.24 -10.34 15.35
N GLY A 57 2.88 -10.96 16.33
CA GLY A 57 3.20 -10.31 17.60
C GLY A 57 2.26 -10.71 18.74
N ASN A 58 2.57 -10.24 19.93
CA ASN A 58 1.82 -10.55 21.16
C ASN A 58 0.80 -9.46 21.51
N GLY A 59 0.44 -8.60 20.54
CA GLY A 59 -0.50 -7.49 20.73
C GLY A 59 0.15 -6.17 21.20
N ASP A 60 1.42 -6.21 21.58
CA ASP A 60 2.17 -5.02 22.03
C ASP A 60 3.06 -4.42 20.93
N ASP A 61 3.28 -5.18 19.84
CA ASP A 61 4.13 -4.77 18.72
C ASP A 61 3.28 -4.45 17.50
N ASP A 62 3.25 -3.19 17.08
CA ASP A 62 2.61 -2.77 15.84
C ASP A 62 3.38 -3.30 14.63
N CYS A 63 2.67 -3.81 13.61
CA CYS A 63 3.26 -3.95 12.29
C CYS A 63 3.52 -2.56 11.68
N PHE A 64 4.32 -2.53 10.63
CA PHE A 64 4.73 -1.27 9.99
C PHE A 64 3.53 -0.39 9.57
N ALA A 65 2.47 -1.00 9.00
CA ALA A 65 1.26 -0.29 8.61
C ALA A 65 0.49 0.26 9.81
N GLU A 66 0.35 -0.51 10.89
CA GLU A 66 -0.30 -0.05 12.12
C GLU A 66 0.47 1.10 12.76
N ARG A 67 1.82 1.02 12.76
CA ARG A 67 2.65 2.09 13.31
C ARG A 67 2.45 3.41 12.57
N PHE A 68 2.43 3.39 11.24
CA PHE A 68 2.13 4.59 10.44
C PHE A 68 0.77 5.20 10.76
N LEU A 69 -0.26 4.39 11.00
CA LEU A 69 -1.61 4.90 11.27
C LEU A 69 -1.78 5.40 12.71
N ARG A 70 -1.00 4.86 13.65
CA ARG A 70 -1.10 5.24 15.08
C ARG A 70 -0.25 6.45 15.41
N ASP A 71 0.75 6.74 14.60
CA ASP A 71 1.59 7.91 14.78
C ASP A 71 0.86 9.16 14.30
N GLU A 72 0.85 10.21 15.12
CA GLU A 72 0.17 11.46 14.79
C GLU A 72 0.77 12.20 13.59
N ASN A 73 2.05 11.94 13.31
CA ASN A 73 2.78 12.45 12.15
C ASN A 73 3.05 11.37 11.09
N GLY A 74 2.32 10.27 11.11
CA GLY A 74 2.51 9.13 10.23
C GLY A 74 1.78 9.23 8.90
N ALA A 75 0.76 8.39 8.71
CA ALA A 75 0.04 8.32 7.45
C ALA A 75 -1.48 8.42 7.65
N VAL A 76 -2.17 9.04 6.68
CA VAL A 76 -3.64 9.08 6.64
C VAL A 76 -4.20 7.72 6.24
N THR A 77 -3.47 6.95 5.45
CA THR A 77 -3.82 5.59 5.03
C THR A 77 -2.60 4.82 4.57
N VAL A 78 -2.66 3.49 4.74
CA VAL A 78 -1.62 2.56 4.30
C VAL A 78 -2.25 1.40 3.52
N VAL A 79 -1.62 1.00 2.43
CA VAL A 79 -1.89 -0.26 1.76
C VAL A 79 -0.66 -1.15 1.91
N ALA A 80 -0.83 -2.35 2.47
CA ALA A 80 0.27 -3.25 2.79
C ALA A 80 -0.15 -4.73 2.76
N ALA A 81 0.83 -5.62 2.57
CA ALA A 81 0.60 -7.06 2.55
C ALA A 81 0.81 -7.67 3.94
N SER A 82 -0.10 -8.58 4.34
CA SER A 82 -0.05 -9.28 5.62
C SER A 82 0.89 -10.48 5.65
N GLN A 83 1.39 -10.94 4.50
CA GLN A 83 2.27 -12.11 4.40
C GLN A 83 3.32 -11.91 3.30
N VAL A 84 4.14 -12.94 3.05
CA VAL A 84 5.07 -12.96 1.93
C VAL A 84 4.33 -12.80 0.61
N SER A 85 4.74 -11.84 -0.19
CA SER A 85 4.14 -11.51 -1.48
C SER A 85 5.14 -11.63 -2.63
N TYR A 86 4.66 -11.56 -3.88
CA TYR A 86 5.47 -11.85 -5.06
C TYR A 86 5.64 -10.61 -5.93
N SER A 87 6.87 -10.15 -6.14
CA SER A 87 7.21 -8.87 -6.76
C SER A 87 6.44 -8.56 -8.05
N TYR A 88 6.49 -9.43 -9.05
CA TYR A 88 5.82 -9.17 -10.34
C TYR A 88 4.30 -9.23 -10.25
N VAL A 89 3.78 -10.08 -9.38
CA VAL A 89 2.34 -10.18 -9.14
C VAL A 89 1.85 -8.93 -8.40
N ASN A 90 2.63 -8.43 -7.44
CA ASN A 90 2.37 -7.17 -6.76
C ASN A 90 2.33 -6.01 -7.74
N ASP A 91 3.23 -5.97 -8.74
CA ASP A 91 3.26 -4.91 -9.75
C ASP A 91 1.93 -4.83 -10.50
N THR A 92 1.38 -5.97 -10.91
CA THR A 92 0.07 -6.01 -11.61
C THR A 92 -1.07 -5.52 -10.73
N TYR A 93 -1.07 -5.88 -9.45
CA TYR A 93 -2.03 -5.36 -8.48
C TYR A 93 -1.90 -3.83 -8.32
N VAL A 94 -0.67 -3.34 -8.16
CA VAL A 94 -0.38 -1.89 -8.01
C VAL A 94 -0.78 -1.11 -9.26
N TRP A 95 -0.58 -1.66 -10.46
CA TRP A 95 -1.02 -1.01 -11.70
C TRP A 95 -2.54 -0.81 -11.71
N GLY A 96 -3.33 -1.81 -11.38
CA GLY A 96 -4.77 -1.67 -11.28
C GLY A 96 -5.20 -0.70 -10.17
N PHE A 97 -4.48 -0.69 -9.04
CA PHE A 97 -4.72 0.26 -7.96
C PHE A 97 -4.57 1.72 -8.43
N PHE A 98 -3.46 2.01 -9.12
CA PHE A 98 -3.21 3.37 -9.61
C PHE A 98 -4.08 3.74 -10.81
N ASP A 99 -4.45 2.77 -11.66
CA ASP A 99 -5.37 2.99 -12.76
C ASP A 99 -6.77 3.44 -12.28
N TYR A 100 -7.21 2.94 -11.13
CA TYR A 100 -8.44 3.41 -10.50
C TYR A 100 -8.32 4.88 -10.00
N LEU A 101 -7.19 5.24 -9.43
CA LEU A 101 -6.99 6.61 -8.89
C LEU A 101 -6.71 7.64 -9.98
N TRP A 102 -6.05 7.23 -11.06
CA TRP A 102 -5.66 8.11 -12.18
C TRP A 102 -5.98 7.43 -13.51
N ASN A 103 -7.11 7.79 -14.09
CA ASN A 103 -7.69 7.16 -15.29
C ASN A 103 -6.75 7.07 -16.50
N ASP A 104 -5.77 7.97 -16.58
CA ASP A 104 -4.79 8.00 -17.67
C ASP A 104 -3.51 7.19 -17.37
N PHE A 105 -3.46 6.51 -16.21
CA PHE A 105 -2.28 5.73 -15.82
C PHE A 105 -2.06 4.53 -16.77
N MET A 106 -3.15 3.83 -17.15
CA MET A 106 -3.13 2.74 -18.11
C MET A 106 -4.21 2.89 -19.18
N PRO A 107 -4.08 3.86 -20.11
CA PRO A 107 -5.15 4.29 -21.02
C PRO A 107 -5.67 3.19 -21.96
N ASN A 108 -4.89 2.11 -22.16
CA ASN A 108 -5.27 0.98 -23.01
C ASN A 108 -6.20 -0.04 -22.31
N TYR A 109 -6.45 0.11 -21.02
CA TYR A 109 -7.26 -0.82 -20.22
C TYR A 109 -8.63 -0.27 -19.84
N GLY A 110 -9.02 0.82 -20.45
CA GLY A 110 -10.28 1.52 -20.20
C GLY A 110 -10.14 2.63 -19.19
N SER A 111 -11.02 3.61 -19.23
CA SER A 111 -11.14 4.65 -18.23
C SER A 111 -12.28 4.31 -17.27
N ASN A 112 -12.07 4.52 -16.01
CA ASN A 112 -13.17 4.57 -15.05
C ASN A 112 -13.63 6.04 -15.01
N ASP A 113 -14.80 6.33 -15.55
CA ASP A 113 -15.44 7.65 -15.43
C ASP A 113 -15.92 7.88 -13.98
N ILE A 114 -15.02 7.70 -13.02
CA ILE A 114 -15.32 7.87 -11.59
C ILE A 114 -14.67 9.18 -11.13
N ASP A 115 -15.51 10.14 -10.79
CA ASP A 115 -15.07 11.45 -10.28
C ASP A 115 -14.47 11.37 -8.87
N PHE A 116 -14.65 10.25 -8.17
CA PHE A 116 -14.25 10.08 -6.77
C PHE A 116 -13.08 9.12 -6.62
N LYS A 117 -12.00 9.57 -5.99
CA LYS A 117 -10.77 8.81 -5.77
C LYS A 117 -10.71 8.28 -4.34
N TYR A 118 -11.23 7.07 -4.15
CA TYR A 118 -11.20 6.39 -2.85
C TYR A 118 -10.11 5.31 -2.83
N PRO A 119 -9.03 5.45 -2.04
CA PRO A 119 -7.97 4.44 -1.96
C PRO A 119 -8.46 3.05 -1.52
N ALA A 120 -9.50 2.99 -0.69
CA ALA A 120 -10.11 1.71 -0.30
C ALA A 120 -10.74 0.99 -1.50
N PHE A 121 -11.43 1.70 -2.39
CA PHE A 121 -11.98 1.12 -3.60
C PHE A 121 -10.88 0.81 -4.63
N ALA A 122 -9.83 1.64 -4.70
CA ALA A 122 -8.64 1.34 -5.50
C ALA A 122 -7.98 0.02 -5.09
N ASN A 123 -7.94 -0.28 -3.78
CA ASN A 123 -7.47 -1.58 -3.27
C ASN A 123 -8.30 -2.74 -3.83
N GLY A 124 -9.63 -2.62 -3.84
CA GLY A 124 -10.53 -3.61 -4.46
C GLY A 124 -10.33 -3.73 -5.96
N TYR A 125 -10.21 -2.59 -6.65
CA TYR A 125 -10.01 -2.56 -8.10
C TYR A 125 -8.68 -3.17 -8.52
N GLY A 126 -7.58 -2.87 -7.81
CA GLY A 126 -6.28 -3.49 -8.06
C GLY A 126 -6.30 -5.02 -7.94
N LYS A 127 -7.03 -5.54 -6.95
CA LYS A 127 -7.26 -6.98 -6.79
C LYS A 127 -8.06 -7.58 -7.96
N TYR A 128 -9.09 -6.88 -8.41
CA TYR A 128 -9.91 -7.29 -9.53
C TYR A 128 -9.10 -7.27 -10.84
N PHE A 129 -8.34 -6.20 -11.08
CA PHE A 129 -7.43 -6.06 -12.20
C PHE A 129 -6.42 -7.22 -12.27
N LEU A 130 -5.78 -7.54 -11.13
CA LEU A 130 -4.88 -8.68 -11.02
C LEU A 130 -5.58 -10.00 -11.37
N LYS A 131 -6.79 -10.21 -10.88
CA LYS A 131 -7.55 -11.47 -11.11
C LYS A 131 -7.86 -11.68 -12.59
N GLN A 132 -8.21 -10.62 -13.31
CA GLN A 132 -8.50 -10.64 -14.74
C GLN A 132 -7.26 -10.65 -15.63
N SER A 133 -6.11 -10.27 -15.11
CA SER A 133 -4.88 -10.19 -15.89
C SER A 133 -4.54 -11.52 -16.56
N SER A 134 -4.15 -11.45 -17.84
CA SER A 134 -3.67 -12.59 -18.62
C SER A 134 -2.17 -12.89 -18.45
N TRP A 135 -1.47 -12.16 -17.58
CA TRP A 135 -0.06 -12.41 -17.31
C TRP A 135 0.15 -13.85 -16.85
N PRO A 136 1.26 -14.51 -17.25
CA PRO A 136 1.50 -15.94 -17.02
C PRO A 136 1.94 -16.24 -15.58
N TYR A 137 1.20 -15.70 -14.62
CA TYR A 137 1.41 -16.04 -13.21
C TYR A 137 0.70 -17.35 -12.87
N LEU A 138 1.25 -18.12 -11.96
CA LEU A 138 0.53 -19.22 -11.36
C LEU A 138 -0.71 -18.67 -10.66
N SER A 139 -1.86 -19.34 -10.85
CA SER A 139 -3.13 -18.91 -10.23
C SER A 139 -3.03 -18.74 -8.72
N ILE A 140 -2.27 -19.63 -8.05
CA ILE A 140 -2.03 -19.56 -6.61
C ILE A 140 -1.35 -18.24 -6.19
N HIS A 141 -0.43 -17.69 -6.99
CA HIS A 141 0.23 -16.42 -6.67
C HIS A 141 -0.73 -15.25 -6.81
N LYS A 142 -1.63 -15.28 -7.79
CA LYS A 142 -2.70 -14.29 -7.92
C LYS A 142 -3.67 -14.34 -6.74
N ASP A 143 -4.09 -15.55 -6.35
CA ASP A 143 -5.02 -15.76 -5.24
C ASP A 143 -4.40 -15.33 -3.91
N LEU A 144 -3.11 -15.61 -3.69
CA LEU A 144 -2.38 -15.13 -2.53
C LEU A 144 -2.33 -13.61 -2.52
N THR A 145 -1.85 -12.96 -3.58
CA THR A 145 -1.75 -11.50 -3.65
C THR A 145 -3.12 -10.83 -3.51
N TYR A 146 -4.18 -11.41 -4.10
CA TYR A 146 -5.56 -10.96 -3.92
C TYR A 146 -5.97 -10.91 -2.45
N ASN A 147 -5.58 -11.89 -1.65
CA ASN A 147 -5.94 -11.99 -0.24
C ASN A 147 -5.02 -11.21 0.70
N LEU A 148 -3.75 -10.99 0.32
CA LEU A 148 -2.72 -10.46 1.21
C LEU A 148 -2.75 -8.94 1.39
N PHE A 149 -3.11 -8.19 0.35
CA PHE A 149 -3.09 -6.73 0.43
C PHE A 149 -4.31 -6.20 1.17
N HIS A 150 -4.06 -5.47 2.24
CA HIS A 150 -5.08 -4.82 3.05
C HIS A 150 -4.97 -3.31 2.95
N TYR A 151 -6.11 -2.67 3.06
CA TYR A 151 -6.23 -1.23 3.22
C TYR A 151 -6.41 -0.93 4.71
N PHE A 152 -5.58 -0.07 5.22
CA PHE A 152 -5.60 0.44 6.59
C PHE A 152 -5.95 1.93 6.55
N GLY A 153 -7.06 2.31 7.13
CA GLY A 153 -7.54 3.69 7.16
C GLY A 153 -9.05 3.82 7.00
N ASP A 154 -9.53 5.04 6.84
CA ASP A 154 -10.96 5.30 6.61
C ASP A 154 -11.33 4.91 5.16
N ALA A 155 -12.30 3.99 5.02
CA ALA A 155 -12.75 3.51 3.71
C ALA A 155 -13.40 4.60 2.84
N TYR A 156 -13.86 5.68 3.45
CA TYR A 156 -14.48 6.82 2.76
C TYR A 156 -13.53 8.01 2.60
N LEU A 157 -12.24 7.83 2.94
CA LEU A 157 -11.23 8.83 2.63
C LEU A 157 -11.21 9.08 1.12
N GLN A 158 -11.41 10.33 0.72
CA GLN A 158 -11.34 10.77 -0.67
C GLN A 158 -10.06 11.56 -0.90
N LEU A 159 -9.34 11.22 -1.96
CA LEU A 159 -8.19 12.01 -2.42
C LEU A 159 -8.71 13.13 -3.36
N ASN A 160 -8.26 14.35 -3.11
CA ASN A 160 -8.61 15.54 -3.91
C ASN A 160 -7.59 15.79 -5.02
#